data_697889cbc60f512757fe70846b40d948
#
_entry.id   697889cbc60f512757fe70846b40d948
#
_cell.length_a   1.000
_cell.length_b   1.000
_cell.length_c   1.000
_cell.angle_alpha   90.00
_cell.angle_beta   90.00
_cell.angle_gamma   90.00
#
_symmetry.space_group_name_H-M   'P 1'
#
loop_
_entity.id
_entity.type
_entity.pdbx_description
1 polymer ?
#
loop_
_entity_poly.entity_id
_entity_poly.type
_entity_poly.pdbx_seq_one_letter_code
_entity_poly.pdbx_strand_id
1 'polypeptide(L)'
;RHRLGDDTRRWVPKHKKPLRDFFRHDLPWQTMQPIWKKEFVKQLGGFDEGFARHQDVELHTRALMLPSVRVEQFPGPIDCYYRVGEERRSDGIARRSEKLVDATLHYYERFMPDADRLGMRSALVGTLHRIQLQLLYHGREEQISRAELTQLEKRLFPKEIWRSIPLWKRFLFRVSR
;
A
#
# COMPACT_ATOMS: atom_id res chain seq x y z
N ARG A 1 -14.21 1.53 7.03
CA ARG A 1 -13.54 2.61 7.79
C ARG A 1 -14.60 3.34 8.61
N HIS A 2 -14.45 3.37 9.93
CA HIS A 2 -15.27 4.21 10.77
C HIS A 2 -14.76 5.65 10.76
N ARG A 3 -15.64 6.61 10.56
CA ARG A 3 -15.42 7.98 11.01
C ARG A 3 -15.81 8.07 12.48
N LEU A 4 -15.16 8.93 13.25
CA LEU A 4 -15.59 9.22 14.61
C LEU A 4 -17.03 9.77 14.53
N GLY A 5 -17.98 9.12 15.20
CA GLY A 5 -19.39 9.46 15.11
C GLY A 5 -20.16 8.86 13.92
N ASP A 6 -19.55 7.96 13.13
CA ASP A 6 -20.22 7.23 12.04
C ASP A 6 -20.18 5.72 12.33
N ASP A 7 -21.24 5.20 12.90
CA ASP A 7 -21.36 3.78 13.28
C ASP A 7 -21.76 2.86 12.11
N THR A 8 -21.95 3.41 10.93
CA THR A 8 -22.48 2.66 9.78
C THR A 8 -21.41 1.92 8.99
N ARG A 9 -20.15 2.30 9.10
CA ARG A 9 -19.04 1.72 8.33
C ARG A 9 -18.05 1.00 9.21
N ARG A 10 -18.14 -0.31 9.23
CA ARG A 10 -17.14 -1.19 9.83
C ARG A 10 -16.10 -1.62 8.79
N TRP A 11 -14.85 -1.59 9.19
CA TRP A 11 -13.79 -2.25 8.46
C TRP A 11 -13.24 -3.41 9.32
N VAL A 12 -13.31 -4.61 8.76
CA VAL A 12 -12.85 -5.82 9.43
C VAL A 12 -11.52 -6.24 8.78
N PRO A 13 -10.48 -6.54 9.57
CA PRO A 13 -9.21 -7.02 9.04
C PRO A 13 -9.39 -8.27 8.17
N LYS A 14 -8.72 -8.30 7.03
CA LYS A 14 -8.62 -9.49 6.19
C LYS A 14 -7.49 -10.37 6.71
N HIS A 15 -7.71 -11.68 6.79
CA HIS A 15 -6.72 -12.59 7.38
C HIS A 15 -6.38 -13.82 6.52
N LYS A 16 -7.10 -14.05 5.41
CA LYS A 16 -6.91 -15.27 4.61
C LYS A 16 -5.57 -15.34 3.88
N LYS A 17 -5.12 -14.23 3.30
CA LYS A 17 -3.86 -14.16 2.53
C LYS A 17 -3.14 -12.82 2.77
N PRO A 18 -2.79 -12.47 4.02
CA PRO A 18 -2.37 -11.12 4.37
C PRO A 18 -1.09 -10.69 3.64
N LEU A 19 -0.09 -11.54 3.46
CA LEU A 19 1.12 -11.20 2.72
C LEU A 19 0.81 -10.83 1.27
N ARG A 20 -0.03 -11.62 0.59
CA ARG A 20 -0.45 -11.33 -0.77
C ARG A 20 -1.21 -10.01 -0.88
N ASP A 21 -2.04 -9.72 0.12
CA ASP A 21 -2.87 -8.52 0.15
C ASP A 21 -1.99 -7.28 0.42
N PHE A 22 -0.97 -7.37 1.28
CA PHE A 22 0.04 -6.31 1.43
C PHE A 22 0.83 -6.10 0.13
N PHE A 23 1.29 -7.17 -0.53
CA PHE A 23 1.96 -7.06 -1.83
C PHE A 23 1.09 -6.37 -2.89
N ARG A 24 -0.23 -6.47 -2.82
CA ARG A 24 -1.15 -5.80 -3.75
C ARG A 24 -1.58 -4.41 -3.29
N HIS A 25 -1.06 -3.95 -2.16
CA HIS A 25 -1.51 -2.73 -1.50
C HIS A 25 -3.02 -2.72 -1.20
N ASP A 26 -3.61 -3.89 -1.02
CA ASP A 26 -4.99 -4.10 -0.56
C ASP A 26 -4.99 -4.38 0.94
N LEU A 27 -4.58 -3.36 1.71
CA LEU A 27 -4.17 -3.45 3.10
C LEU A 27 -5.14 -4.27 3.96
N PRO A 28 -4.72 -5.43 4.50
CA PRO A 28 -5.58 -6.29 5.31
C PRO A 28 -5.98 -5.64 6.63
N TRP A 29 -5.11 -4.81 7.21
CA TRP A 29 -5.34 -4.05 8.44
C TRP A 29 -4.59 -2.72 8.42
N GLN A 30 -4.92 -1.84 9.35
CA GLN A 30 -4.25 -0.56 9.57
C GLN A 30 -3.14 -0.70 10.61
N THR A 31 -2.20 0.22 10.64
CA THR A 31 -1.06 0.26 11.57
C THR A 31 -1.46 0.09 13.03
N MET A 32 -2.60 0.66 13.45
CA MET A 32 -3.06 0.67 14.83
C MET A 32 -3.76 -0.62 15.28
N GLN A 33 -4.06 -1.55 14.36
CA GLN A 33 -4.85 -2.73 14.68
C GLN A 33 -4.03 -3.91 15.19
N PRO A 34 -2.83 -4.21 14.66
CA PRO A 34 -2.02 -5.30 15.18
C PRO A 34 -1.47 -4.99 16.57
N ILE A 35 -1.59 -5.94 17.48
CA ILE A 35 -0.86 -5.97 18.74
C ILE A 35 0.36 -6.85 18.54
N TRP A 36 1.53 -6.28 18.76
CA TRP A 36 2.81 -6.92 18.53
C TRP A 36 3.47 -7.37 19.84
N LYS A 37 4.06 -8.55 19.83
CA LYS A 37 5.03 -8.89 20.88
C LYS A 37 6.26 -7.99 20.74
N LYS A 38 6.63 -7.30 21.79
CA LYS A 38 7.76 -6.34 21.80
C LYS A 38 9.04 -6.94 21.25
N GLU A 39 9.39 -8.15 21.67
CA GLU A 39 10.62 -8.81 21.23
C GLU A 39 10.58 -9.18 19.75
N PHE A 40 9.41 -9.51 19.22
CA PHE A 40 9.25 -9.74 17.78
C PHE A 40 9.51 -8.48 16.95
N VAL A 41 8.98 -7.33 17.37
CA VAL A 41 9.25 -6.05 16.68
C VAL A 41 10.72 -5.66 16.77
N LYS A 42 11.36 -5.90 17.92
CA LYS A 42 12.81 -5.67 18.07
C LYS A 42 13.62 -6.58 17.14
N GLN A 43 13.25 -7.85 17.03
CA GLN A 43 13.89 -8.81 16.12
C GLN A 43 13.74 -8.38 14.64
N LEU A 44 12.61 -7.76 14.29
CA LEU A 44 12.41 -7.18 12.97
C LEU A 44 13.27 -5.91 12.74
N GLY A 45 13.82 -5.29 13.76
CA GLY A 45 14.53 -4.02 13.67
C GLY A 45 13.62 -2.78 13.65
N GLY A 46 12.33 -2.94 13.96
CA GLY A 46 11.37 -1.82 13.94
C GLY A 46 10.98 -1.36 12.54
N PHE A 47 10.60 -0.09 12.43
CA PHE A 47 10.29 0.54 11.15
C PHE A 47 11.57 0.84 10.35
N ASP A 48 11.51 0.67 9.04
CA ASP A 48 12.58 1.10 8.13
C ASP A 48 12.46 2.61 7.87
N GLU A 49 13.46 3.39 8.35
CA GLU A 49 13.50 4.85 8.23
C GLU A 49 13.70 5.32 6.77
N GLY A 50 14.13 4.44 5.87
CA GLY A 50 14.23 4.71 4.44
C GLY A 50 12.88 4.92 3.76
N PHE A 51 11.78 4.56 4.42
CA PHE A 51 10.44 4.74 3.89
C PHE A 51 9.80 6.04 4.41
N ALA A 52 9.73 7.08 3.59
CA ALA A 52 8.98 8.30 3.90
C ALA A 52 7.45 8.08 3.95
N ARG A 53 6.95 7.02 3.30
CA ARG A 53 5.57 6.50 3.32
C ARG A 53 5.62 4.98 3.22
N HIS A 54 4.52 4.32 3.53
CA HIS A 54 4.42 2.84 3.54
C HIS A 54 5.27 2.15 4.61
N GLN A 55 5.71 2.86 5.65
CA GLN A 55 6.51 2.30 6.74
C GLN A 55 5.79 1.11 7.40
N ASP A 56 4.48 1.26 7.61
CA ASP A 56 3.62 0.22 8.17
C ASP A 56 3.42 -0.95 7.18
N VAL A 57 3.24 -0.64 5.91
CA VAL A 57 3.10 -1.65 4.84
C VAL A 57 4.38 -2.46 4.73
N GLU A 58 5.55 -1.81 4.77
CA GLU A 58 6.86 -2.44 4.77
C GLU A 58 7.04 -3.37 5.98
N LEU A 59 6.82 -2.85 7.19
CA LEU A 59 6.97 -3.60 8.43
C LEU A 59 6.08 -4.85 8.44
N HIS A 60 4.80 -4.70 8.07
CA HIS A 60 3.87 -5.81 8.02
C HIS A 60 4.26 -6.85 6.97
N THR A 61 4.71 -6.40 5.80
CA THR A 61 5.18 -7.30 4.74
C THR A 61 6.39 -8.10 5.20
N ARG A 62 7.39 -7.45 5.78
CA ARG A 62 8.60 -8.08 6.30
C ARG A 62 8.28 -9.06 7.42
N ALA A 63 7.39 -8.69 8.33
CA ALA A 63 6.93 -9.58 9.39
C ALA A 63 6.26 -10.85 8.83
N LEU A 64 5.35 -10.68 7.86
CA LEU A 64 4.60 -11.79 7.27
C LEU A 64 5.46 -12.72 6.39
N MET A 65 6.65 -12.30 5.99
CA MET A 65 7.60 -13.15 5.28
C MET A 65 8.39 -14.10 6.20
N LEU A 66 8.38 -13.85 7.50
CA LEU A 66 9.06 -14.74 8.44
C LEU A 66 8.28 -16.05 8.61
N PRO A 67 8.92 -17.22 8.49
CA PRO A 67 8.27 -18.53 8.65
C PRO A 67 7.65 -18.75 10.03
N SER A 68 8.18 -18.07 11.05
CA SER A 68 7.74 -18.18 12.43
C SER A 68 6.55 -17.27 12.79
N VAL A 69 6.13 -16.37 11.88
CA VAL A 69 5.04 -15.45 12.19
C VAL A 69 3.70 -16.21 12.31
N ARG A 70 2.97 -15.90 13.36
CA ARG A 70 1.59 -16.33 13.54
C ARG A 70 0.71 -15.10 13.69
N VAL A 71 -0.36 -15.05 12.92
CA VAL A 71 -1.34 -13.99 12.99
C VAL A 71 -2.64 -14.57 13.50
N GLU A 72 -3.08 -14.09 14.65
CA GLU A 72 -4.36 -14.44 15.25
C GLU A 72 -5.30 -13.25 15.14
N GLN A 73 -6.55 -13.50 14.86
CA GLN A 73 -7.58 -12.47 14.83
C GLN A 73 -8.48 -12.64 16.05
N PHE A 74 -8.61 -11.59 16.83
CA PHE A 74 -9.52 -11.55 17.96
C PHE A 74 -10.81 -10.85 17.55
N PRO A 75 -11.92 -11.58 17.35
CA PRO A 75 -13.21 -10.96 17.10
C PRO A 75 -13.69 -10.27 18.37
N GLY A 76 -14.05 -9.00 18.27
CA GLY A 76 -14.48 -8.22 19.41
C GLY A 76 -15.28 -7.01 19.00
N PRO A 77 -15.69 -6.18 19.96
CA PRO A 77 -16.28 -4.88 19.67
C PRO A 77 -15.26 -3.99 18.95
N ILE A 78 -15.73 -2.87 18.40
CA ILE A 78 -14.85 -1.88 17.78
C ILE A 78 -14.01 -1.23 18.88
N ASP A 79 -12.68 -1.30 18.72
CA ASP A 79 -11.70 -0.77 19.65
C ASP A 79 -10.79 0.30 19.04
N CYS A 80 -10.84 0.46 17.70
CA CYS A 80 -10.01 1.40 16.97
C CYS A 80 -10.84 2.33 16.09
N TYR A 81 -10.54 3.64 16.16
CA TYR A 81 -11.21 4.67 15.38
C TYR A 81 -10.19 5.43 14.52
N TYR A 82 -10.46 5.52 13.23
CA TYR A 82 -9.62 6.28 12.30
C TYR A 82 -10.20 7.66 12.07
N ARG A 83 -9.54 8.71 12.59
CA ARG A 83 -9.96 10.10 12.39
C ARG A 83 -9.60 10.56 10.97
N VAL A 84 -10.60 11.03 10.24
CA VAL A 84 -10.42 11.71 8.96
C VAL A 84 -10.60 13.20 9.19
N GLY A 85 -9.50 13.95 9.34
CA GLY A 85 -9.54 15.42 9.50
C GLY A 85 -9.67 16.11 8.13
N GLU A 86 -10.37 17.25 8.11
CA GLU A 86 -10.52 18.10 6.92
C GLU A 86 -9.19 18.75 6.53
N GLU A 87 -8.38 19.12 7.51
CA GLU A 87 -7.04 19.72 7.31
C GLU A 87 -6.07 18.83 6.51
N ARG A 88 -6.26 17.51 6.53
CA ARG A 88 -5.48 16.61 5.67
C ARG A 88 -5.77 16.76 4.18
N ARG A 89 -6.80 17.50 3.80
CA ARG A 89 -7.18 17.75 2.40
C ARG A 89 -6.41 18.92 1.78
N SER A 90 -5.92 19.87 2.58
CA SER A 90 -5.34 21.13 2.12
C SER A 90 -3.86 21.05 1.70
N ASP A 91 -3.07 20.14 2.25
CA ASP A 91 -1.64 20.04 1.90
C ASP A 91 -1.43 19.35 0.54
N GLY A 92 -1.28 20.14 -0.50
CA GLY A 92 -0.71 19.77 -1.80
C GLY A 92 -0.83 18.29 -2.19
N ILE A 93 -2.00 17.86 -2.71
CA ILE A 93 -2.21 16.47 -3.14
C ILE A 93 -1.14 16.04 -4.15
N ALA A 94 -0.67 16.96 -4.99
CA ALA A 94 0.42 16.72 -5.92
C ALA A 94 1.69 16.25 -5.19
N ARG A 95 2.16 17.00 -4.18
CA ARG A 95 3.35 16.63 -3.39
C ARG A 95 3.17 15.32 -2.62
N ARG A 96 1.96 15.02 -2.14
CA ARG A 96 1.66 13.73 -1.51
C ARG A 96 1.70 12.59 -2.51
N SER A 97 1.23 12.84 -3.73
CA SER A 97 1.24 11.87 -4.83
C SER A 97 2.67 11.56 -5.28
N GLU A 98 3.55 12.55 -5.34
CA GLU A 98 4.98 12.32 -5.58
C GLU A 98 5.60 11.39 -4.55
N LYS A 99 5.45 11.72 -3.26
CA LYS A 99 5.95 10.88 -2.16
C LYS A 99 5.34 9.49 -2.17
N LEU A 100 4.09 9.36 -2.61
CA LEU A 100 3.42 8.07 -2.73
C LEU A 100 4.02 7.24 -3.85
N VAL A 101 4.30 7.83 -5.01
CA VAL A 101 4.95 7.17 -6.13
C VAL A 101 6.34 6.69 -5.73
N ASP A 102 7.16 7.54 -5.09
CA ASP A 102 8.51 7.18 -4.66
C ASP A 102 8.51 6.02 -3.68
N ALA A 103 7.68 6.11 -2.65
CA ALA A 103 7.58 5.05 -1.66
C ALA A 103 7.05 3.73 -2.29
N THR A 104 6.19 3.84 -3.29
CA THR A 104 5.67 2.66 -4.01
C THR A 104 6.76 2.00 -4.85
N LEU A 105 7.59 2.78 -5.53
CA LEU A 105 8.72 2.27 -6.30
C LEU A 105 9.76 1.63 -5.39
N HIS A 106 10.11 2.29 -4.29
CA HIS A 106 11.02 1.76 -3.28
C HIS A 106 10.49 0.43 -2.71
N TYR A 107 9.20 0.36 -2.36
CA TYR A 107 8.55 -0.87 -1.90
C TYR A 107 8.59 -1.97 -2.96
N TYR A 108 8.29 -1.63 -4.21
CA TYR A 108 8.31 -2.55 -5.33
C TYR A 108 9.72 -3.15 -5.54
N GLU A 109 10.74 -2.31 -5.61
CA GLU A 109 12.13 -2.73 -5.80
C GLU A 109 12.63 -3.57 -4.63
N ARG A 110 12.34 -3.13 -3.40
CA ARG A 110 12.74 -3.81 -2.16
C ARG A 110 12.21 -5.25 -2.08
N PHE A 111 10.95 -5.45 -2.48
CA PHE A 111 10.28 -6.75 -2.32
C PHE A 111 10.18 -7.59 -3.60
N MET A 112 10.67 -7.09 -4.72
CA MET A 112 10.60 -7.85 -5.98
C MET A 112 11.32 -9.21 -5.91
N PRO A 113 12.56 -9.33 -5.37
CA PRO A 113 13.22 -10.62 -5.24
C PRO A 113 12.43 -11.63 -4.38
N ASP A 114 11.86 -11.16 -3.29
CA ASP A 114 11.06 -12.01 -2.40
C ASP A 114 9.74 -12.42 -3.06
N ALA A 115 9.08 -11.49 -3.74
CA ALA A 115 7.86 -11.77 -4.47
C ALA A 115 8.08 -12.80 -5.60
N ASP A 116 9.22 -12.75 -6.28
CA ASP A 116 9.60 -13.75 -7.28
C ASP A 116 9.85 -15.11 -6.65
N ARG A 117 10.63 -15.18 -5.58
CA ARG A 117 10.90 -16.40 -4.82
C ARG A 117 9.63 -17.06 -4.28
N LEU A 118 8.66 -16.26 -3.88
CA LEU A 118 7.37 -16.72 -3.33
C LEU A 118 6.28 -16.96 -4.40
N GLY A 119 6.58 -16.76 -5.69
CA GLY A 119 5.58 -16.85 -6.76
C GLY A 119 4.47 -15.78 -6.67
N MET A 120 4.76 -14.66 -6.01
CA MET A 120 3.80 -13.58 -5.75
C MET A 120 4.06 -12.30 -6.58
N ARG A 121 4.95 -12.35 -7.57
CA ARG A 121 5.28 -11.21 -8.47
C ARG A 121 4.01 -10.52 -8.99
N SER A 122 3.01 -11.30 -9.41
CA SER A 122 1.75 -10.77 -9.90
C SER A 122 1.00 -9.93 -8.86
N ALA A 123 1.10 -10.28 -7.58
CA ALA A 123 0.52 -9.49 -6.50
C ALA A 123 1.27 -8.17 -6.33
N LEU A 124 2.60 -8.21 -6.26
CA LEU A 124 3.43 -7.02 -6.10
C LEU A 124 3.25 -6.03 -7.28
N VAL A 125 3.16 -6.51 -8.52
CA VAL A 125 2.80 -5.67 -9.68
C VAL A 125 1.42 -5.02 -9.50
N GLY A 126 0.51 -5.67 -8.78
CA GLY A 126 -0.80 -5.11 -8.44
C GLY A 126 -0.73 -3.82 -7.61
N THR A 127 0.34 -3.62 -6.82
CA THR A 127 0.60 -2.36 -6.11
C THR A 127 0.71 -1.18 -7.08
N LEU A 128 1.51 -1.32 -8.13
CA LEU A 128 1.68 -0.26 -9.13
C LEU A 128 0.32 0.12 -9.76
N HIS A 129 -0.50 -0.87 -10.09
CA HIS A 129 -1.84 -0.62 -10.63
C HIS A 129 -2.74 0.11 -9.62
N ARG A 130 -2.71 -0.30 -8.36
CA ARG A 130 -3.50 0.34 -7.31
C ARG A 130 -3.16 1.83 -7.15
N ILE A 131 -1.87 2.14 -7.18
CA ILE A 131 -1.42 3.53 -7.09
C ILE A 131 -1.76 4.30 -8.36
N GLN A 132 -1.63 3.70 -9.55
CA GLN A 132 -2.10 4.33 -10.78
C GLN A 132 -3.59 4.70 -10.69
N LEU A 133 -4.45 3.78 -10.26
CA LEU A 133 -5.88 4.06 -10.09
C LEU A 133 -6.13 5.21 -9.11
N GLN A 134 -5.34 5.32 -8.06
CA GLN A 134 -5.43 6.43 -7.12
C GLN A 134 -5.01 7.76 -7.76
N LEU A 135 -3.94 7.78 -8.55
CA LEU A 135 -3.50 8.98 -9.29
C LEU A 135 -4.56 9.42 -10.31
N LEU A 136 -5.13 8.48 -11.05
CA LEU A 136 -6.22 8.74 -12.00
C LEU A 136 -7.47 9.31 -11.30
N TYR A 137 -7.80 8.80 -10.13
CA TYR A 137 -8.88 9.36 -9.31
C TYR A 137 -8.59 10.80 -8.93
N HIS A 138 -7.38 11.12 -8.44
CA HIS A 138 -7.00 12.49 -8.11
C HIS A 138 -7.00 13.43 -9.35
N GLY A 139 -6.65 12.91 -10.51
CA GLY A 139 -6.75 13.67 -11.77
C GLY A 139 -8.21 13.95 -12.17
N ARG A 140 -9.11 12.98 -12.01
CA ARG A 140 -10.56 13.15 -12.30
C ARG A 140 -11.24 14.13 -11.36
N GLU A 141 -10.83 14.14 -10.10
CA GLU A 141 -11.31 15.08 -9.08
C GLU A 141 -10.61 16.46 -9.17
N GLU A 142 -9.86 16.71 -10.24
CA GLU A 142 -9.12 17.96 -10.47
C GLU A 142 -8.16 18.38 -9.34
N GLN A 143 -7.77 17.41 -8.49
CA GLN A 143 -6.88 17.62 -7.36
C GLN A 143 -5.40 17.69 -7.76
N ILE A 144 -5.06 17.15 -8.94
CA ILE A 144 -3.78 17.29 -9.64
C ILE A 144 -4.04 17.62 -11.09
N SER A 145 -3.18 18.44 -11.70
CA SER A 145 -3.27 18.81 -13.09
C SER A 145 -2.97 17.62 -14.01
N ARG A 146 -3.43 17.70 -15.27
CA ARG A 146 -3.13 16.69 -16.30
C ARG A 146 -1.63 16.53 -16.55
N ALA A 147 -0.87 17.62 -16.44
CA ALA A 147 0.59 17.60 -16.60
C ALA A 147 1.26 16.84 -15.45
N GLU A 148 0.87 17.13 -14.20
CA GLU A 148 1.35 16.43 -13.01
C GLU A 148 0.99 14.94 -13.04
N LEU A 149 -0.26 14.61 -13.40
CA LEU A 149 -0.68 13.22 -13.57
C LEU A 149 0.20 12.48 -14.58
N THR A 150 0.46 13.09 -15.73
CA THR A 150 1.31 12.49 -16.76
C THR A 150 2.74 12.27 -16.29
N GLN A 151 3.30 13.21 -15.52
CA GLN A 151 4.64 13.06 -14.92
C GLN A 151 4.68 11.97 -13.88
N LEU A 152 3.69 11.90 -12.99
CA LEU A 152 3.58 10.87 -11.96
C LEU A 152 3.42 9.47 -12.57
N GLU A 153 2.61 9.32 -13.62
CA GLU A 153 2.48 8.04 -14.32
C GLU A 153 3.79 7.60 -14.99
N LYS A 154 4.50 8.53 -15.66
CA LYS A 154 5.82 8.24 -16.26
C LYS A 154 6.83 7.79 -15.19
N ARG A 155 6.80 8.44 -14.03
CA ARG A 155 7.67 8.11 -12.89
C ARG A 155 7.30 6.76 -12.28
N LEU A 156 6.01 6.45 -12.13
CA LEU A 156 5.52 5.17 -11.58
C LEU A 156 5.86 3.98 -12.49
N PHE A 157 6.01 4.21 -13.81
CA PHE A 157 6.32 3.19 -14.79
C PHE A 157 7.58 3.52 -15.60
N PRO A 158 8.78 3.50 -14.97
CA PRO A 158 10.03 3.54 -15.72
C PRO A 158 10.10 2.39 -16.73
N LYS A 159 10.89 2.54 -17.79
CA LYS A 159 10.97 1.55 -18.88
C LYS A 159 11.29 0.15 -18.39
N GLU A 160 12.17 0.03 -17.40
CA GLU A 160 12.62 -1.22 -16.78
C GLU A 160 11.47 -1.92 -16.07
N ILE A 161 10.75 -1.20 -15.22
CA ILE A 161 9.56 -1.71 -14.52
C ILE A 161 8.48 -2.07 -15.53
N TRP A 162 8.20 -1.20 -16.51
CA TRP A 162 7.20 -1.47 -17.53
C TRP A 162 7.50 -2.76 -18.30
N ARG A 163 8.76 -3.01 -18.66
CA ARG A 163 9.20 -4.23 -19.34
C ARG A 163 9.08 -5.48 -18.46
N SER A 164 9.20 -5.36 -17.16
CA SER A 164 9.05 -6.46 -16.20
C SER A 164 7.60 -6.89 -15.97
N ILE A 165 6.62 -6.05 -16.32
CA ILE A 165 5.20 -6.33 -16.17
C ILE A 165 4.75 -7.31 -17.25
N PRO A 166 4.04 -8.41 -16.91
CA PRO A 166 3.46 -9.33 -17.89
C PRO A 166 2.55 -8.62 -18.91
N LEU A 167 2.60 -9.02 -20.18
CA LEU A 167 1.89 -8.35 -21.28
C LEU A 167 0.38 -8.19 -21.01
N TRP A 168 -0.28 -9.22 -20.51
CA TRP A 168 -1.71 -9.17 -20.20
C TRP A 168 -2.04 -8.14 -19.09
N LYS A 169 -1.13 -7.93 -18.12
CA LYS A 169 -1.30 -6.88 -17.11
C LYS A 169 -1.08 -5.49 -17.68
N ARG A 170 -0.14 -5.32 -18.64
CA ARG A 170 0.05 -4.02 -19.31
C ARG A 170 -1.23 -3.55 -19.99
N PHE A 171 -2.04 -4.47 -20.49
CA PHE A 171 -3.36 -4.14 -21.03
C PHE A 171 -4.26 -3.50 -19.97
N LEU A 172 -4.37 -4.08 -18.77
CA LEU A 172 -5.16 -3.52 -17.67
C LEU A 172 -4.73 -2.09 -17.32
N PHE A 173 -3.43 -1.82 -17.26
CA PHE A 173 -2.90 -0.49 -16.98
C PHE A 173 -3.24 0.54 -18.05
N ARG A 174 -3.44 0.11 -19.31
CA ARG A 174 -3.83 1.00 -20.42
C ARG A 174 -5.33 1.28 -20.45
N VAL A 175 -6.14 0.28 -20.15
CA VAL A 175 -7.61 0.39 -20.15
C VAL A 175 -8.12 1.24 -18.98
N SER A 176 -7.35 1.34 -17.91
CA SER A 176 -7.69 2.16 -16.73
C SER A 176 -7.49 3.67 -16.98
N ARG A 177 -6.84 4.08 -18.07
CA ARG A 177 -6.66 5.48 -18.48
C ARG A 177 -7.90 6.02 -19.17
#